data_d09630cfc8064ba538a97878d0548f34
#
_entry.id   d09630cfc8064ba538a97878d0548f34
#
_cell.length_a   1.000
_cell.length_b   1.000
_cell.length_c   1.000
_cell.angle_alpha   90.00
_cell.angle_beta   90.00
_cell.angle_gamma   90.00
#
_symmetry.space_group_name_H-M   'P 1'
#
loop_
_entity.id
_entity.type
_entity.pdbx_description
1 polymer ?
#
loop_
_entity_poly.entity_id
_entity_poly.type
_entity_poly.pdbx_seq_one_letter_code
_entity_poly.pdbx_strand_id
1 'polypeptide(L)'
;MDKSLTQSDVEDLGISDGFDDFDHLAVAAEAAQAQRKRFLLVCDATSSMDPWWSAAQKALKQAVDEISSRTHIPFQVKVVAYRDHTCDRVPMEESVWSNDTEYLKDYISTIKSNGGGDFPESIGYGLAPAMQSGSSLVILIGDAPGRDNSTGFEEAKILGAQKCPVYALYVDDNERTIESFKTIAKLSGGKAMALRDDKTMTDIFSALLAKVVFQIAYQATSIEGRKVMEEK
;
A
#
# COMPACT_ATOMS: atom_id res chain seq x y z
N MET A 1 -36.00 23.38 38.60
CA MET A 1 -35.78 24.49 37.65
C MET A 1 -34.35 24.40 37.21
N ASP A 2 -34.18 23.80 36.11
CA ASP A 2 -32.86 23.59 35.49
C ASP A 2 -32.54 24.87 34.69
N LYS A 3 -31.50 25.61 35.13
CA LYS A 3 -31.01 26.76 34.38
C LYS A 3 -30.04 26.26 33.33
N SER A 4 -30.46 26.18 32.08
CA SER A 4 -29.56 26.00 30.96
C SER A 4 -28.63 27.22 30.89
N LEU A 5 -27.31 26.96 30.90
CA LEU A 5 -26.29 27.96 30.69
C LEU A 5 -26.51 28.64 29.31
N THR A 6 -26.43 29.95 29.29
CA THR A 6 -26.53 30.72 28.06
C THR A 6 -25.16 30.96 27.44
N GLN A 7 -25.14 31.34 26.17
CA GLN A 7 -23.87 31.59 25.44
C GLN A 7 -23.03 32.69 26.10
N SER A 8 -23.66 33.67 26.78
CA SER A 8 -22.97 34.71 27.55
C SER A 8 -22.28 34.17 28.84
N ASP A 9 -22.82 33.07 29.42
CA ASP A 9 -22.22 32.47 30.61
C ASP A 9 -20.94 31.69 30.30
N VAL A 10 -20.72 31.30 29.01
CA VAL A 10 -19.55 30.60 28.51
C VAL A 10 -18.41 31.58 28.19
N GLU A 11 -18.75 32.78 27.67
CA GLU A 11 -17.76 33.83 27.36
C GLU A 11 -17.13 34.43 28.64
N ASP A 12 -17.83 34.45 29.76
CA ASP A 12 -17.35 35.00 31.05
C ASP A 12 -16.40 34.02 31.78
N LEU A 13 -16.29 32.77 31.30
CA LEU A 13 -15.37 31.74 31.83
C LEU A 13 -14.01 31.69 31.14
N GLY A 14 -13.76 32.53 30.14
CA GLY A 14 -12.48 32.58 29.40
C GLY A 14 -12.16 31.31 28.59
N ILE A 15 -13.22 30.55 28.20
CA ILE A 15 -13.07 29.28 27.49
C ILE A 15 -13.12 29.46 25.95
N SER A 16 -13.35 30.70 25.47
CA SER A 16 -13.49 30.97 24.03
C SER A 16 -12.21 30.78 23.21
N ASP A 17 -11.02 30.94 23.83
CA ASP A 17 -9.76 30.88 23.08
C ASP A 17 -9.24 29.44 22.87
N GLY A 18 -9.84 28.45 23.51
CA GLY A 18 -9.39 27.06 23.43
C GLY A 18 -10.00 26.27 22.25
N PHE A 19 -11.16 26.67 21.72
CA PHE A 19 -11.83 25.93 20.65
C PHE A 19 -11.22 26.22 19.27
N ASP A 20 -10.79 27.46 19.02
CA ASP A 20 -10.12 27.84 17.76
C ASP A 20 -8.78 27.11 17.59
N ASP A 21 -8.04 26.88 18.69
CA ASP A 21 -6.78 26.11 18.66
C ASP A 21 -6.99 24.63 18.29
N PHE A 22 -8.11 24.02 18.71
CA PHE A 22 -8.43 22.62 18.35
C PHE A 22 -8.79 22.49 16.87
N ASP A 23 -9.51 23.44 16.30
CA ASP A 23 -9.86 23.45 14.88
C ASP A 23 -8.60 23.65 14.02
N HIS A 24 -7.69 24.53 14.39
CA HIS A 24 -6.41 24.69 13.71
C HIS A 24 -5.52 23.44 13.81
N LEU A 25 -5.51 22.76 14.96
CA LEU A 25 -4.80 21.50 15.15
C LEU A 25 -5.41 20.37 14.32
N ALA A 26 -6.74 20.29 14.23
CA ALA A 26 -7.44 19.31 13.41
C ALA A 26 -7.15 19.52 11.92
N VAL A 27 -7.24 20.75 11.43
CA VAL A 27 -6.90 21.12 10.04
C VAL A 27 -5.42 20.84 9.72
N ALA A 28 -4.51 21.16 10.63
CA ALA A 28 -3.08 20.87 10.47
C ALA A 28 -2.80 19.36 10.47
N ALA A 29 -3.50 18.59 11.31
CA ALA A 29 -3.40 17.14 11.35
C ALA A 29 -3.95 16.50 10.06
N GLU A 30 -5.08 16.98 9.54
CA GLU A 30 -5.63 16.55 8.25
C GLU A 30 -4.71 16.88 7.07
N ALA A 31 -4.14 18.09 7.04
CA ALA A 31 -3.17 18.50 6.04
C ALA A 31 -1.88 17.65 6.10
N ALA A 32 -1.38 17.37 7.31
CA ALA A 32 -0.24 16.48 7.51
C ALA A 32 -0.54 15.03 7.11
N GLN A 33 -1.79 14.59 7.29
CA GLN A 33 -2.25 13.27 6.89
C GLN A 33 -2.42 13.17 5.36
N ALA A 34 -2.87 14.23 4.70
CA ALA A 34 -2.96 14.33 3.24
C ALA A 34 -1.60 14.35 2.54
N GLN A 35 -0.53 14.77 3.21
CA GLN A 35 0.84 14.76 2.70
C GLN A 35 1.56 13.41 2.86
N ARG A 36 1.01 12.48 3.63
CA ARG A 36 1.63 11.16 3.85
C ARG A 36 1.53 10.32 2.59
N LYS A 37 2.66 9.76 2.17
CA LYS A 37 2.69 8.76 1.10
C LYS A 37 2.28 7.39 1.66
N ARG A 38 1.38 6.70 0.96
CA ARG A 38 0.91 5.38 1.36
C ARG A 38 1.40 4.33 0.37
N PHE A 39 2.00 3.28 0.90
CA PHE A 39 2.53 2.16 0.14
C PHE A 39 1.81 0.89 0.55
N LEU A 40 1.25 0.17 -0.42
CA LEU A 40 0.59 -1.10 -0.16
C LEU A 40 1.47 -2.25 -0.62
N LEU A 41 1.76 -3.18 0.28
CA LEU A 41 2.46 -4.43 0.00
C LEU A 41 1.42 -5.55 0.00
N VAL A 42 1.20 -6.17 -1.15
CA VAL A 42 0.18 -7.20 -1.39
C VAL A 42 0.88 -8.50 -1.72
N CYS A 43 0.56 -9.58 -1.03
CA CYS A 43 1.10 -10.89 -1.37
C CYS A 43 0.01 -11.97 -1.39
N ASP A 44 0.14 -12.87 -2.33
CA ASP A 44 -0.53 -14.14 -2.35
C ASP A 44 -0.03 -14.98 -1.18
N ALA A 45 -0.95 -15.47 -0.35
CA ALA A 45 -0.63 -16.30 0.81
C ALA A 45 -1.31 -17.68 0.73
N THR A 46 -1.63 -18.15 -0.48
CA THR A 46 -2.15 -19.49 -0.72
C THR A 46 -1.06 -20.57 -0.58
N SER A 47 -1.46 -21.83 -0.48
CA SER A 47 -0.53 -22.94 -0.29
C SER A 47 0.41 -23.16 -1.48
N SER A 48 0.03 -22.73 -2.69
CA SER A 48 0.89 -22.81 -3.89
C SER A 48 2.15 -21.97 -3.73
N MET A 49 2.09 -20.91 -2.92
CA MET A 49 3.23 -20.05 -2.60
C MET A 49 4.27 -20.70 -1.67
N ASP A 50 4.00 -21.87 -1.06
CA ASP A 50 4.93 -22.52 -0.12
C ASP A 50 6.39 -22.58 -0.61
N PRO A 51 6.68 -22.99 -1.86
CA PRO A 51 8.05 -23.03 -2.36
C PRO A 51 8.74 -21.66 -2.41
N TRP A 52 7.96 -20.59 -2.57
CA TRP A 52 8.41 -19.21 -2.79
C TRP A 52 8.24 -18.33 -1.55
N TRP A 53 7.59 -18.86 -0.49
CA TRP A 53 7.15 -18.07 0.66
C TRP A 53 8.29 -17.34 1.35
N SER A 54 9.42 -18.00 1.55
CA SER A 54 10.62 -17.37 2.15
C SER A 54 11.12 -16.20 1.31
N ALA A 55 11.16 -16.35 -0.02
CA ALA A 55 11.59 -15.28 -0.93
C ALA A 55 10.60 -14.12 -0.94
N ALA A 56 9.28 -14.40 -0.94
CA ALA A 56 8.24 -13.39 -0.87
C ALA A 56 8.30 -12.58 0.43
N GLN A 57 8.40 -13.23 1.59
CA GLN A 57 8.56 -12.54 2.87
C GLN A 57 9.83 -11.68 2.92
N LYS A 58 10.95 -12.18 2.40
CA LYS A 58 12.20 -11.43 2.32
C LYS A 58 12.02 -10.19 1.44
N ALA A 59 11.40 -10.32 0.27
CA ALA A 59 11.13 -9.19 -0.63
C ALA A 59 10.24 -8.13 0.02
N LEU A 60 9.17 -8.54 0.71
CA LEU A 60 8.28 -7.63 1.45
C LEU A 60 9.03 -6.87 2.56
N LYS A 61 9.86 -7.56 3.35
CA LYS A 61 10.67 -6.92 4.41
C LYS A 61 11.69 -5.95 3.83
N GLN A 62 12.34 -6.29 2.73
CA GLN A 62 13.23 -5.39 2.02
C GLN A 62 12.48 -4.17 1.47
N ALA A 63 11.25 -4.34 0.97
CA ALA A 63 10.42 -3.22 0.55
C ALA A 63 10.15 -2.24 1.69
N VAL A 64 9.86 -2.75 2.89
CA VAL A 64 9.69 -1.92 4.10
C VAL A 64 10.95 -1.13 4.42
N ASP A 65 12.11 -1.79 4.44
CA ASP A 65 13.40 -1.17 4.73
C ASP A 65 13.77 -0.10 3.68
N GLU A 66 13.56 -0.38 2.38
CA GLU A 66 13.84 0.57 1.29
C GLU A 66 12.92 1.80 1.34
N ILE A 67 11.62 1.60 1.59
CA ILE A 67 10.67 2.70 1.76
C ILE A 67 11.11 3.57 2.94
N SER A 68 11.42 2.97 4.08
CA SER A 68 11.81 3.68 5.29
C SER A 68 13.11 4.46 5.14
N SER A 69 14.15 3.84 4.56
CA SER A 69 15.47 4.43 4.46
C SER A 69 15.58 5.56 3.42
N ARG A 70 14.74 5.53 2.38
CA ARG A 70 14.84 6.46 1.25
C ARG A 70 13.75 7.53 1.21
N THR A 71 12.72 7.40 2.04
CA THR A 71 11.62 8.37 2.07
C THR A 71 11.88 9.42 3.14
N HIS A 72 12.18 10.66 2.72
CA HIS A 72 12.36 11.80 3.62
C HIS A 72 11.05 12.52 3.97
N ILE A 73 9.94 12.04 3.46
CA ILE A 73 8.58 12.56 3.71
C ILE A 73 7.81 11.59 4.61
N PRO A 74 6.79 12.06 5.34
CA PRO A 74 5.93 11.16 6.11
C PRO A 74 5.33 10.07 5.23
N PHE A 75 5.43 8.82 5.65
CA PHE A 75 4.89 7.67 4.93
C PHE A 75 4.13 6.73 5.85
N GLN A 76 3.32 5.88 5.25
CA GLN A 76 2.70 4.73 5.90
C GLN A 76 2.75 3.53 4.95
N VAL A 77 2.96 2.36 5.48
CA VAL A 77 2.91 1.09 4.77
C VAL A 77 1.78 0.24 5.35
N LYS A 78 1.06 -0.47 4.51
CA LYS A 78 0.14 -1.54 4.90
C LYS A 78 0.54 -2.81 4.17
N VAL A 79 0.49 -3.94 4.85
CA VAL A 79 0.69 -5.27 4.29
C VAL A 79 -0.66 -5.95 4.17
N VAL A 80 -0.93 -6.54 3.02
CA VAL A 80 -2.13 -7.32 2.72
C VAL A 80 -1.72 -8.69 2.21
N ALA A 81 -2.20 -9.73 2.85
CA ALA A 81 -2.10 -11.10 2.37
C ALA A 81 -3.47 -11.55 1.88
N TYR A 82 -3.59 -11.89 0.60
CA TYR A 82 -4.84 -12.41 0.03
C TYR A 82 -4.75 -13.91 -0.24
N ARG A 83 -5.91 -14.55 -0.28
CA ARG A 83 -6.14 -15.94 -0.66
C ARG A 83 -7.35 -16.03 -1.59
N ASP A 84 -7.86 -17.23 -1.80
CA ASP A 84 -9.05 -17.39 -2.61
C ASP A 84 -10.33 -17.10 -1.80
N HIS A 85 -11.07 -16.05 -2.19
CA HIS A 85 -12.32 -15.66 -1.54
C HIS A 85 -13.46 -16.68 -1.74
N THR A 86 -13.32 -17.63 -2.67
CA THR A 86 -14.35 -18.62 -2.95
C THR A 86 -14.27 -19.83 -2.05
N CYS A 87 -13.12 -20.14 -1.49
CA CYS A 87 -12.88 -21.33 -0.67
C CYS A 87 -12.25 -21.05 0.70
N ASP A 88 -11.60 -19.94 0.89
CA ASP A 88 -10.95 -19.61 2.16
C ASP A 88 -11.91 -18.91 3.13
N ARG A 89 -11.94 -19.39 4.38
CA ARG A 89 -12.72 -18.76 5.45
C ARG A 89 -12.25 -17.35 5.78
N VAL A 90 -10.95 -17.11 5.65
CA VAL A 90 -10.31 -15.81 5.85
C VAL A 90 -9.55 -15.48 4.56
N PRO A 91 -10.23 -14.92 3.55
CA PRO A 91 -9.62 -14.69 2.25
C PRO A 91 -8.62 -13.53 2.22
N MET A 92 -8.58 -12.72 3.26
CA MET A 92 -7.66 -11.59 3.36
C MET A 92 -7.27 -11.31 4.82
N GLU A 93 -5.98 -11.07 5.03
CA GLU A 93 -5.41 -10.57 6.28
C GLU A 93 -4.66 -9.27 5.99
N GLU A 94 -4.80 -8.27 6.86
CA GLU A 94 -4.13 -6.99 6.64
C GLU A 94 -3.57 -6.39 7.95
N SER A 95 -2.42 -5.73 7.84
CA SER A 95 -1.88 -4.93 8.93
C SER A 95 -2.66 -3.61 9.07
N VAL A 96 -2.44 -2.88 10.15
CA VAL A 96 -2.79 -1.46 10.19
C VAL A 96 -1.81 -0.66 9.31
N TRP A 97 -2.20 0.55 8.88
CA TRP A 97 -1.28 1.51 8.29
C TRP A 97 -0.24 1.94 9.33
N SER A 98 1.04 1.73 9.05
CA SER A 98 2.12 2.00 9.98
C SER A 98 3.36 2.55 9.29
N ASN A 99 4.16 3.31 10.01
CA ASN A 99 5.53 3.66 9.67
C ASN A 99 6.55 2.98 10.60
N ASP A 100 6.09 2.14 11.51
CA ASP A 100 6.94 1.31 12.35
C ASP A 100 7.42 0.11 11.54
N THR A 101 8.70 0.11 11.17
CA THR A 101 9.31 -0.92 10.32
C THR A 101 9.43 -2.26 11.03
N GLU A 102 9.70 -2.28 12.33
CA GLU A 102 9.80 -3.52 13.10
C GLU A 102 8.44 -4.19 13.21
N TYR A 103 7.40 -3.41 13.57
CA TYR A 103 6.02 -3.91 13.56
C TYR A 103 5.64 -4.53 12.21
N LEU A 104 5.93 -3.85 11.09
CA LEU A 104 5.59 -4.35 9.75
C LEU A 104 6.35 -5.63 9.39
N LYS A 105 7.64 -5.72 9.73
CA LYS A 105 8.45 -6.92 9.50
C LYS A 105 8.02 -8.09 10.37
N ASP A 106 7.63 -7.83 11.61
CA ASP A 106 7.05 -8.83 12.51
C ASP A 106 5.72 -9.31 11.96
N TYR A 107 4.84 -8.41 11.53
CA TYR A 107 3.57 -8.76 10.91
C TYR A 107 3.78 -9.66 9.68
N ILE A 108 4.69 -9.31 8.77
CA ILE A 108 5.05 -10.15 7.61
C ILE A 108 5.48 -11.54 8.05
N SER A 109 6.20 -11.65 9.16
CA SER A 109 6.67 -12.95 9.71
C SER A 109 5.53 -13.82 10.24
N THR A 110 4.40 -13.22 10.65
CA THR A 110 3.22 -13.96 11.16
C THR A 110 2.37 -14.56 10.05
N ILE A 111 2.40 -13.97 8.84
CA ILE A 111 1.63 -14.46 7.70
C ILE A 111 2.15 -15.83 7.29
N LYS A 112 1.22 -16.76 7.03
CA LYS A 112 1.54 -18.12 6.58
C LYS A 112 0.93 -18.37 5.22
N SER A 113 1.68 -19.06 4.35
CA SER A 113 1.12 -19.64 3.14
C SER A 113 0.22 -20.80 3.51
N ASN A 114 -1.06 -20.66 3.31
CA ASN A 114 -2.06 -21.71 3.52
C ASN A 114 -3.36 -21.36 2.79
N GLY A 115 -4.25 -22.33 2.65
CA GLY A 115 -5.51 -22.12 1.95
C GLY A 115 -5.32 -22.14 0.44
N GLY A 116 -6.20 -21.44 -0.27
CA GLY A 116 -6.38 -21.61 -1.70
C GLY A 116 -7.14 -22.91 -2.01
N GLY A 117 -7.82 -23.00 -3.12
CA GLY A 117 -8.59 -24.21 -3.49
C GLY A 117 -8.33 -24.65 -4.92
N ASP A 118 -8.17 -23.71 -5.78
CA ASP A 118 -7.92 -23.91 -7.19
C ASP A 118 -7.10 -22.72 -7.75
N PHE A 119 -6.61 -22.93 -8.94
CA PHE A 119 -5.95 -21.94 -9.76
C PHE A 119 -6.98 -21.37 -10.73
N PRO A 120 -7.37 -20.10 -10.70
CA PRO A 120 -6.68 -18.87 -10.28
C PRO A 120 -7.10 -18.29 -8.91
N GLU A 121 -6.45 -17.19 -8.47
CA GLU A 121 -6.60 -16.57 -7.16
C GLU A 121 -7.30 -15.19 -7.16
N SER A 122 -7.59 -14.64 -5.97
CA SER A 122 -8.41 -13.43 -5.83
C SER A 122 -7.60 -12.13 -5.78
N ILE A 123 -6.81 -11.83 -6.82
CA ILE A 123 -5.92 -10.65 -6.87
C ILE A 123 -6.68 -9.34 -6.65
N GLY A 124 -7.88 -9.18 -7.22
CA GLY A 124 -8.67 -7.96 -7.08
C GLY A 124 -8.99 -7.62 -5.62
N TYR A 125 -9.26 -8.63 -4.79
CA TYR A 125 -9.46 -8.42 -3.34
C TYR A 125 -8.19 -7.87 -2.68
N GLY A 126 -7.01 -8.39 -3.04
CA GLY A 126 -5.74 -7.88 -2.53
C GLY A 126 -5.45 -6.44 -2.92
N LEU A 127 -5.88 -6.00 -4.11
CA LEU A 127 -5.67 -4.64 -4.62
C LEU A 127 -6.70 -3.62 -4.11
N ALA A 128 -7.89 -4.07 -3.71
CA ALA A 128 -8.99 -3.19 -3.30
C ALA A 128 -8.63 -2.16 -2.20
N PRO A 129 -7.85 -2.50 -1.17
CA PRO A 129 -7.44 -1.52 -0.15
C PRO A 129 -6.64 -0.33 -0.70
N ALA A 130 -5.88 -0.53 -1.80
CA ALA A 130 -5.11 0.55 -2.42
C ALA A 130 -6.00 1.64 -3.03
N MET A 131 -7.11 1.25 -3.67
CA MET A 131 -8.03 2.18 -4.31
C MET A 131 -8.71 3.12 -3.30
N GLN A 132 -9.03 2.58 -2.11
CA GLN A 132 -9.76 3.31 -1.07
C GLN A 132 -8.86 4.23 -0.24
N SER A 133 -7.57 3.92 -0.17
CA SER A 133 -6.64 4.59 0.74
C SER A 133 -5.84 5.74 0.12
N GLY A 134 -5.97 5.98 -1.19
CA GLY A 134 -5.13 6.95 -1.89
C GLY A 134 -3.64 6.53 -1.88
N SER A 135 -3.37 5.24 -2.07
CA SER A 135 -2.01 4.70 -2.14
C SER A 135 -1.21 5.35 -3.27
N SER A 136 0.08 5.55 -3.03
CA SER A 136 1.02 6.12 -4.02
C SER A 136 1.73 5.05 -4.84
N LEU A 137 1.74 3.82 -4.34
CA LEU A 137 2.41 2.67 -4.93
C LEU A 137 1.84 1.38 -4.36
N VAL A 138 1.73 0.35 -5.20
CA VAL A 138 1.44 -1.02 -4.79
C VAL A 138 2.58 -1.94 -5.24
N ILE A 139 2.99 -2.85 -4.36
CA ILE A 139 3.83 -4.01 -4.70
C ILE A 139 2.94 -5.24 -4.57
N LEU A 140 2.82 -6.01 -5.64
CA LEU A 140 2.04 -7.24 -5.69
C LEU A 140 2.99 -8.42 -5.92
N ILE A 141 2.89 -9.47 -5.08
CA ILE A 141 3.66 -10.72 -5.22
C ILE A 141 2.68 -11.88 -5.28
N GLY A 142 2.88 -12.83 -6.21
CA GLY A 142 2.06 -14.04 -6.30
C GLY A 142 2.53 -15.01 -7.40
N ASP A 143 1.91 -16.19 -7.43
CA ASP A 143 2.23 -17.29 -8.34
C ASP A 143 1.07 -17.71 -9.26
N ALA A 144 -0.12 -17.11 -9.12
CA ALA A 144 -1.29 -17.48 -9.89
C ALA A 144 -1.95 -16.26 -10.59
N PRO A 145 -2.63 -16.44 -11.74
CA PRO A 145 -3.41 -15.39 -12.37
C PRO A 145 -4.63 -15.03 -11.53
N GLY A 146 -5.19 -13.84 -11.75
CA GLY A 146 -6.44 -13.46 -11.11
C GLY A 146 -7.63 -14.26 -11.65
N ARG A 147 -8.58 -14.60 -10.76
CA ARG A 147 -9.86 -15.27 -11.06
C ARG A 147 -10.77 -14.35 -11.90
N ASP A 148 -11.61 -14.90 -12.76
CA ASP A 148 -12.44 -14.15 -13.72
C ASP A 148 -13.25 -12.99 -13.11
N ASN A 149 -13.76 -13.15 -11.89
CA ASN A 149 -14.52 -12.12 -11.16
C ASN A 149 -13.63 -11.28 -10.22
N SER A 150 -12.33 -11.52 -10.17
CA SER A 150 -11.35 -10.85 -9.30
C SER A 150 -9.96 -10.87 -9.93
N THR A 151 -9.87 -10.54 -11.23
CA THR A 151 -8.60 -10.57 -11.98
C THR A 151 -7.60 -9.53 -11.48
N GLY A 152 -8.05 -8.49 -10.83
CA GLY A 152 -7.24 -7.30 -10.50
C GLY A 152 -7.14 -6.30 -11.65
N PHE A 153 -7.75 -6.55 -12.82
CA PHE A 153 -7.63 -5.67 -13.98
C PHE A 153 -8.42 -4.37 -13.82
N GLU A 154 -9.63 -4.43 -13.26
CA GLU A 154 -10.42 -3.22 -13.01
C GLU A 154 -9.78 -2.39 -11.90
N GLU A 155 -9.32 -3.03 -10.83
CA GLU A 155 -8.57 -2.38 -9.76
C GLU A 155 -7.31 -1.70 -10.29
N ALA A 156 -6.56 -2.38 -11.16
CA ALA A 156 -5.36 -1.83 -11.79
C ALA A 156 -5.66 -0.62 -12.69
N LYS A 157 -6.78 -0.61 -13.43
CA LYS A 157 -7.22 0.55 -14.23
C LYS A 157 -7.55 1.75 -13.32
N ILE A 158 -8.27 1.51 -12.23
CA ILE A 158 -8.62 2.55 -11.25
C ILE A 158 -7.35 3.11 -10.62
N LEU A 159 -6.42 2.25 -10.19
CA LEU A 159 -5.14 2.65 -9.63
C LEU A 159 -4.31 3.44 -10.65
N GLY A 160 -4.32 3.06 -11.93
CA GLY A 160 -3.68 3.81 -13.01
C GLY A 160 -4.25 5.22 -13.16
N ALA A 161 -5.58 5.36 -13.13
CA ALA A 161 -6.24 6.67 -13.15
C ALA A 161 -5.89 7.53 -11.92
N GLN A 162 -5.69 6.89 -10.77
CA GLN A 162 -5.23 7.54 -9.52
C GLN A 162 -3.70 7.81 -9.50
N LYS A 163 -2.96 7.46 -10.55
CA LYS A 163 -1.49 7.55 -10.63
C LYS A 163 -0.78 6.70 -9.56
N CYS A 164 -1.38 5.59 -9.19
CA CYS A 164 -0.85 4.60 -8.26
C CYS A 164 -0.35 3.37 -9.03
N PRO A 165 0.93 3.28 -9.41
CA PRO A 165 1.46 2.16 -10.18
C PRO A 165 1.50 0.88 -9.32
N VAL A 166 1.20 -0.26 -9.95
CA VAL A 166 1.38 -1.60 -9.37
C VAL A 166 2.66 -2.22 -9.92
N TYR A 167 3.61 -2.52 -9.04
CA TYR A 167 4.80 -3.31 -9.36
C TYR A 167 4.50 -4.76 -9.05
N ALA A 168 4.32 -5.54 -10.10
CA ALA A 168 3.81 -6.91 -10.02
C ALA A 168 4.96 -7.93 -10.15
N LEU A 169 5.19 -8.70 -9.10
CA LEU A 169 6.26 -9.68 -8.97
C LEU A 169 5.67 -11.09 -9.02
N TYR A 170 5.93 -11.82 -10.08
CA TYR A 170 5.49 -13.21 -10.20
C TYR A 170 6.63 -14.18 -9.89
N VAL A 171 6.32 -15.27 -9.21
CA VAL A 171 7.31 -16.26 -8.76
C VAL A 171 7.26 -17.54 -9.59
N ASP A 172 6.22 -17.73 -10.40
CA ASP A 172 6.02 -18.90 -11.27
C ASP A 172 6.37 -18.58 -12.73
N ASP A 173 6.76 -19.61 -13.51
CA ASP A 173 7.00 -19.52 -14.95
C ASP A 173 5.73 -19.83 -15.79
N ASN A 174 4.55 -19.93 -15.17
CA ASN A 174 3.28 -20.14 -15.86
C ASN A 174 2.93 -18.93 -16.74
N GLU A 175 2.71 -19.16 -18.04
CA GLU A 175 2.42 -18.08 -18.99
C GLU A 175 1.17 -17.28 -18.62
N ARG A 176 0.12 -17.91 -18.09
CA ARG A 176 -1.11 -17.21 -17.65
C ARG A 176 -0.85 -16.28 -16.48
N THR A 177 -0.03 -16.70 -15.50
CA THR A 177 0.41 -15.88 -14.38
C THR A 177 1.20 -14.69 -14.88
N ILE A 178 2.21 -14.93 -15.72
CA ILE A 178 3.06 -13.88 -16.29
C ILE A 178 2.24 -12.85 -17.05
N GLU A 179 1.28 -13.29 -17.89
CA GLU A 179 0.43 -12.41 -18.67
C GLU A 179 -0.51 -11.59 -17.77
N SER A 180 -1.11 -12.21 -16.76
CA SER A 180 -1.96 -11.55 -15.77
C SER A 180 -1.20 -10.42 -15.05
N PHE A 181 -0.03 -10.71 -14.51
CA PHE A 181 0.81 -9.75 -13.79
C PHE A 181 1.32 -8.62 -14.70
N LYS A 182 1.71 -8.93 -15.94
CA LYS A 182 2.08 -7.91 -16.94
C LYS A 182 0.90 -7.00 -17.29
N THR A 183 -0.30 -7.56 -17.38
CA THR A 183 -1.52 -6.80 -17.67
C THR A 183 -1.86 -5.86 -16.52
N ILE A 184 -1.85 -6.33 -15.26
CA ILE A 184 -2.06 -5.51 -14.07
C ILE A 184 -1.05 -4.35 -14.03
N ALA A 185 0.23 -4.66 -14.19
CA ALA A 185 1.29 -3.65 -14.18
C ALA A 185 1.08 -2.60 -15.30
N LYS A 186 0.76 -3.04 -16.52
CA LYS A 186 0.51 -2.15 -17.66
C LYS A 186 -0.69 -1.23 -17.43
N LEU A 187 -1.80 -1.77 -16.94
CA LEU A 187 -3.04 -1.02 -16.69
C LEU A 187 -2.86 0.06 -15.61
N SER A 188 -2.03 -0.21 -14.60
CA SER A 188 -1.74 0.73 -13.51
C SER A 188 -0.58 1.69 -13.80
N GLY A 189 0.17 1.49 -14.88
CA GLY A 189 1.37 2.29 -15.21
C GLY A 189 2.62 1.85 -14.45
N GLY A 190 2.62 0.65 -13.87
CA GLY A 190 3.76 0.02 -13.19
C GLY A 190 4.60 -0.89 -14.08
N LYS A 191 5.25 -1.87 -13.46
CA LYS A 191 6.09 -2.87 -14.14
C LYS A 191 5.89 -4.26 -13.55
N ALA A 192 5.96 -5.30 -14.40
CA ALA A 192 6.00 -6.68 -13.96
C ALA A 192 7.40 -7.26 -14.11
N MET A 193 7.80 -8.15 -13.17
CA MET A 193 9.08 -8.85 -13.20
C MET A 193 8.99 -10.19 -12.46
N ALA A 194 9.86 -11.13 -12.84
CA ALA A 194 10.00 -12.38 -12.09
C ALA A 194 10.70 -12.10 -10.76
N LEU A 195 10.16 -12.64 -9.67
CA LEU A 195 10.85 -12.71 -8.37
C LEU A 195 11.46 -14.10 -8.27
N ARG A 196 12.80 -14.18 -8.29
CA ARG A 196 13.55 -15.42 -8.12
C ARG A 196 14.33 -15.35 -6.82
N ASP A 197 14.55 -16.52 -6.20
CA ASP A 197 15.32 -16.61 -4.95
C ASP A 197 16.83 -16.53 -5.22
N ASP A 198 17.25 -15.60 -6.06
CA ASP A 198 18.64 -15.27 -6.24
C ASP A 198 18.96 -13.86 -5.74
N LYS A 199 20.16 -13.68 -5.22
CA LYS A 199 20.62 -12.41 -4.67
C LYS A 199 20.57 -11.29 -5.73
N THR A 200 20.87 -11.61 -6.98
CA THR A 200 20.91 -10.66 -8.10
C THR A 200 19.52 -10.07 -8.36
N MET A 201 18.47 -10.90 -8.38
CA MET A 201 17.11 -10.43 -8.57
C MET A 201 16.59 -9.61 -7.39
N THR A 202 16.97 -9.99 -6.17
CA THR A 202 16.66 -9.22 -4.98
C THR A 202 17.32 -7.84 -5.03
N ASP A 203 18.58 -7.77 -5.45
CA ASP A 203 19.32 -6.51 -5.59
C ASP A 203 18.71 -5.61 -6.70
N ILE A 204 18.30 -6.19 -7.84
CA ILE A 204 17.61 -5.47 -8.92
C ILE A 204 16.27 -4.92 -8.43
N PHE A 205 15.51 -5.72 -7.67
CA PHE A 205 14.24 -5.29 -7.10
C PHE A 205 14.41 -4.13 -6.10
N SER A 206 15.36 -4.24 -5.19
CA SER A 206 15.70 -3.17 -4.25
C SER A 206 16.10 -1.89 -4.97
N ALA A 207 16.92 -1.98 -6.02
CA ALA A 207 17.31 -0.82 -6.83
C ALA A 207 16.13 -0.19 -7.57
N LEU A 208 15.20 -1.00 -8.13
CA LEU A 208 13.98 -0.52 -8.77
C LEU A 208 13.09 0.21 -7.77
N LEU A 209 12.85 -0.41 -6.62
CA LEU A 209 12.02 0.17 -5.56
C LEU A 209 12.60 1.50 -5.06
N ALA A 210 13.91 1.53 -4.81
CA ALA A 210 14.61 2.75 -4.44
C ALA A 210 14.39 3.88 -5.45
N LYS A 211 14.50 3.60 -6.75
CA LYS A 211 14.26 4.57 -7.81
C LYS A 211 12.82 5.08 -7.82
N VAL A 212 11.85 4.19 -7.63
CA VAL A 212 10.42 4.53 -7.62
C VAL A 212 10.08 5.39 -6.40
N VAL A 213 10.53 4.99 -5.22
CA VAL A 213 10.33 5.76 -3.98
C VAL A 213 10.95 7.15 -4.11
N PHE A 214 12.17 7.25 -4.67
CA PHE A 214 12.83 8.53 -4.94
C PHE A 214 12.00 9.40 -5.91
N GLN A 215 11.47 8.84 -7.01
CA GLN A 215 10.64 9.59 -7.95
C GLN A 215 9.37 10.14 -7.31
N ILE A 216 8.70 9.34 -6.48
CA ILE A 216 7.50 9.77 -5.75
C ILE A 216 7.84 10.91 -4.77
N ALA A 217 8.94 10.79 -4.03
CA ALA A 217 9.40 11.83 -3.12
C ALA A 217 9.77 13.13 -3.85
N TYR A 218 10.50 13.02 -4.96
CA TYR A 218 10.92 14.19 -5.77
C TYR A 218 9.73 14.94 -6.39
N GLN A 219 8.71 14.22 -6.87
CA GLN A 219 7.49 14.87 -7.41
C GLN A 219 6.74 15.66 -6.34
N ALA A 220 6.70 15.16 -5.10
CA ALA A 220 6.06 15.88 -3.99
C ALA A 220 6.75 17.23 -3.72
N THR A 221 8.08 17.24 -3.60
CA THR A 221 8.85 18.47 -3.33
C THR A 221 8.80 19.48 -4.47
N SER A 222 8.71 19.04 -5.74
CA SER A 222 8.63 19.94 -6.89
C SER A 222 7.26 20.63 -7.02
N ILE A 223 6.19 20.01 -6.53
CA ILE A 223 4.84 20.59 -6.50
C ILE A 223 4.76 21.67 -5.40
N GLU A 224 5.35 21.44 -4.23
CA GLU A 224 5.42 22.42 -3.15
C GLU A 224 6.25 23.64 -3.56
N GLY A 225 7.38 23.44 -4.22
CA GLY A 225 8.22 24.53 -4.74
C GLY A 225 7.51 25.42 -5.77
N ARG A 226 6.61 24.86 -6.59
CA ARG A 226 5.80 25.66 -7.53
C ARG A 226 4.72 26.49 -6.85
N LYS A 227 4.01 25.92 -5.84
CA LYS A 227 2.99 26.68 -5.08
C LYS A 227 3.56 27.89 -4.39
N VAL A 228 4.75 27.78 -3.80
CA VAL A 228 5.45 28.92 -3.14
C VAL A 228 5.87 30.00 -4.13
N MET A 229 6.07 29.67 -5.41
CA MET A 229 6.44 30.65 -6.47
C MET A 229 5.20 31.35 -7.07
N GLU A 230 4.03 30.74 -7.03
CA GLU A 230 2.77 31.32 -7.54
C GLU A 230 2.08 32.23 -6.52
N GLU A 231 2.44 32.15 -5.24
CA GLU A 231 1.91 32.99 -4.15
C GLU A 231 2.76 34.24 -3.86
N LYS A 232 3.80 34.51 -4.66
CA LYS A 232 4.64 35.72 -4.60
C LYS A 232 4.46 36.58 -5.85
#